data_bbec1ba326bbeb014010d0efb63f8786
#
_entry.id   bbec1ba326bbeb014010d0efb63f8786
#
_cell.length_a   1.000
_cell.length_b   1.000
_cell.length_c   1.000
_cell.angle_alpha   90.00
_cell.angle_beta   90.00
_cell.angle_gamma   90.00
#
_symmetry.space_group_name_H-M   'P 1'
#
loop_
_entity.id
_entity.type
_entity.pdbx_description
1 polymer ?
#
loop_
_entity_poly.entity_id
_entity_poly.type
_entity_poly.pdbx_seq_one_letter_code
_entity_poly.pdbx_strand_id
1 'polypeptide(L)'
;RFDRKKDAKRLGYVMNNHIIKGGHLSAQPMGALHDYIAVDPVTEKPAVVNFPVCRDNPYKMDVEETKKLIDRYRPELIIFGKSMVLHKEPVAQIRRFVDEQKIPTTIMYDMAHVLGLIGDHFQNPFQEGAEIVTGSTHKTFFGPQRGVIGVNYKEEDLKYGLWKTIESRTFPGSVSNHHLGTQLGMLMAAYEMNQFRDAYQSAIIRNAKSFARSLRSYGLDVVGDPAIDYTETHQVIVSV
;
A
#
# COMPACT_ATOMS: atom_id res chain seq x y z
N ARG A 1 -25.37 -14.50 10.12
CA ARG A 1 -24.41 -13.69 9.32
C ARG A 1 -22.97 -13.84 9.80
N PHE A 2 -22.72 -14.09 11.09
CA PHE A 2 -21.38 -14.23 11.67
C PHE A 2 -20.81 -15.65 11.60
N ASP A 3 -21.64 -16.67 11.48
CA ASP A 3 -21.17 -18.06 11.34
C ASP A 3 -20.49 -18.36 10.01
N ARG A 4 -20.75 -17.56 8.96
CA ARG A 4 -20.04 -17.67 7.67
C ARG A 4 -18.53 -17.40 7.77
N LYS A 5 -18.05 -16.78 8.83
CA LYS A 5 -16.60 -16.56 9.04
C LYS A 5 -15.87 -17.87 9.40
N LYS A 6 -16.56 -18.83 10.03
CA LYS A 6 -15.94 -20.11 10.43
C LYS A 6 -15.69 -21.01 9.23
N ASP A 7 -16.53 -20.90 8.20
CA ASP A 7 -16.47 -21.75 6.99
C ASP A 7 -15.74 -21.06 5.82
N ALA A 8 -15.38 -19.78 5.95
CA ALA A 8 -14.63 -19.07 4.92
C ALA A 8 -13.19 -19.60 4.84
N LYS A 9 -12.76 -19.97 3.63
CA LYS A 9 -11.35 -20.28 3.40
C LYS A 9 -10.50 -19.09 3.82
N ARG A 10 -9.61 -19.30 4.77
CA ARG A 10 -8.60 -18.32 5.17
C ARG A 10 -7.52 -18.24 4.11
N LEU A 11 -6.95 -17.05 3.91
CA LEU A 11 -5.74 -16.88 3.11
C LEU A 11 -4.61 -17.70 3.72
N GLY A 12 -3.83 -18.34 2.89
CA GLY A 12 -2.57 -18.96 3.27
C GLY A 12 -1.56 -17.92 3.74
N TYR A 13 -0.36 -17.95 3.20
CA TYR A 13 0.60 -16.89 3.55
C TYR A 13 0.21 -15.55 2.93
N VAL A 14 0.34 -14.48 3.74
CA VAL A 14 0.25 -13.09 3.33
C VAL A 14 1.59 -12.42 3.56
N MET A 15 2.04 -11.61 2.60
CA MET A 15 3.29 -10.87 2.74
C MET A 15 3.02 -9.37 2.83
N ASN A 16 3.66 -8.68 3.79
CA ASN A 16 3.42 -7.25 4.05
C ASN A 16 4.65 -6.54 4.64
N ASN A 17 4.57 -5.22 4.79
CA ASN A 17 5.55 -4.43 5.53
C ASN A 17 5.38 -4.60 7.04
N HIS A 18 6.48 -4.83 7.77
CA HIS A 18 6.47 -4.94 9.22
C HIS A 18 6.12 -3.59 9.87
N ILE A 19 5.24 -3.61 10.90
CA ILE A 19 4.75 -2.38 11.53
C ILE A 19 5.88 -1.50 12.10
N ILE A 20 6.89 -2.10 12.75
CA ILE A 20 8.04 -1.39 13.33
C ILE A 20 8.92 -0.74 12.23
N LYS A 21 8.83 -1.22 10.99
CA LYS A 21 9.53 -0.68 9.81
C LYS A 21 8.63 0.25 8.98
N GLY A 22 7.65 0.84 9.61
CA GLY A 22 6.73 1.78 9.01
C GLY A 22 5.52 1.15 8.32
N GLY A 23 5.29 -0.16 8.47
CA GLY A 23 4.15 -0.85 7.89
C GLY A 23 2.81 -0.28 8.36
N HIS A 24 1.78 -0.38 7.52
CA HIS A 24 0.45 0.11 7.82
C HIS A 24 -0.30 -0.88 8.74
N LEU A 25 -0.99 -0.36 9.77
CA LEU A 25 -1.73 -1.20 10.73
C LEU A 25 -2.83 -2.04 10.06
N SER A 26 -3.50 -1.50 9.04
CA SER A 26 -4.55 -2.20 8.30
C SER A 26 -4.06 -3.51 7.66
N ALA A 27 -2.79 -3.58 7.29
CA ALA A 27 -2.16 -4.77 6.69
C ALA A 27 -1.59 -5.76 7.72
N GLN A 28 -1.89 -5.60 9.01
CA GLN A 28 -1.34 -6.46 10.07
C GLN A 28 -2.38 -7.47 10.58
N PRO A 29 -1.93 -8.61 11.17
CA PRO A 29 -2.82 -9.58 11.80
C PRO A 29 -3.67 -9.00 12.94
N MET A 30 -3.17 -7.95 13.60
CA MET A 30 -3.91 -7.24 14.66
C MET A 30 -4.89 -6.20 14.09
N GLY A 31 -4.85 -5.94 12.79
CA GLY A 31 -5.73 -5.01 12.07
C GLY A 31 -6.72 -5.73 11.16
N ALA A 32 -6.82 -5.28 9.91
CA ALA A 32 -7.83 -5.80 8.97
C ALA A 32 -7.63 -7.26 8.53
N LEU A 33 -6.44 -7.83 8.72
CA LEU A 33 -6.17 -9.23 8.42
C LEU A 33 -6.58 -10.20 9.53
N HIS A 34 -7.02 -9.70 10.68
CA HIS A 34 -7.50 -10.52 11.79
C HIS A 34 -8.62 -11.47 11.31
N ASP A 35 -8.54 -12.75 11.66
CA ASP A 35 -9.47 -13.82 11.27
C ASP A 35 -9.48 -14.20 9.78
N TYR A 36 -8.76 -13.49 8.89
CA TYR A 36 -8.74 -13.80 7.46
C TYR A 36 -7.49 -14.57 7.01
N ILE A 37 -6.49 -14.73 7.89
CA ILE A 37 -5.24 -15.44 7.62
C ILE A 37 -5.26 -16.79 8.31
N ALA A 38 -4.70 -17.81 7.66
CA ALA A 38 -4.44 -19.11 8.27
C ALA A 38 -3.42 -19.00 9.41
N VAL A 39 -3.38 -20.02 10.24
CA VAL A 39 -2.32 -20.18 11.24
C VAL A 39 -1.23 -21.06 10.61
N ASP A 40 0.01 -20.61 10.72
CA ASP A 40 1.18 -21.39 10.32
C ASP A 40 1.30 -22.62 11.25
N PRO A 41 1.30 -23.84 10.70
CA PRO A 41 1.23 -25.04 11.51
C PRO A 41 2.49 -25.33 12.32
N VAL A 42 3.62 -24.68 11.99
CA VAL A 42 4.91 -24.86 12.67
C VAL A 42 5.08 -23.84 13.78
N THR A 43 4.72 -22.60 13.53
CA THR A 43 4.94 -21.50 14.48
C THR A 43 3.73 -21.18 15.35
N GLU A 44 2.56 -21.74 15.02
CA GLU A 44 1.25 -21.47 15.63
C GLU A 44 0.86 -19.98 15.62
N LYS A 45 1.46 -19.20 14.73
CA LYS A 45 1.21 -17.78 14.54
C LYS A 45 0.45 -17.53 13.23
N PRO A 46 -0.18 -16.34 13.06
CA PRO A 46 -0.75 -15.97 11.77
C PRO A 46 0.28 -16.12 10.65
N ALA A 47 -0.11 -16.73 9.54
CA ALA A 47 0.75 -17.02 8.38
C ALA A 47 1.11 -15.72 7.63
N VAL A 48 1.83 -14.83 8.28
CA VAL A 48 2.32 -13.56 7.76
C VAL A 48 3.83 -13.58 7.66
N VAL A 49 4.34 -13.20 6.48
CA VAL A 49 5.76 -13.03 6.22
C VAL A 49 6.01 -11.53 5.99
N ASN A 50 6.89 -10.93 6.76
CA ASN A 50 7.22 -9.53 6.57
C ASN A 50 8.31 -9.35 5.51
N PHE A 51 8.21 -8.28 4.73
CA PHE A 51 9.27 -7.91 3.80
C PHE A 51 10.58 -7.64 4.55
N PRO A 52 11.69 -8.24 4.12
CA PRO A 52 13.02 -7.82 4.55
C PRO A 52 13.30 -6.38 4.14
N VAL A 53 14.10 -5.71 4.95
CA VAL A 53 14.53 -4.32 4.67
C VAL A 53 16.05 -4.27 4.53
N CYS A 54 16.56 -3.27 3.82
CA CYS A 54 17.99 -3.04 3.67
C CYS A 54 18.64 -2.75 5.03
N ARG A 55 19.86 -3.22 5.23
CA ARG A 55 20.57 -3.05 6.51
C ARG A 55 20.85 -1.60 6.86
N ASP A 56 21.15 -0.81 5.84
CA ASP A 56 21.48 0.61 5.93
C ASP A 56 20.26 1.53 5.89
N ASN A 57 19.10 0.99 5.49
CA ASN A 57 17.87 1.76 5.39
C ASN A 57 16.63 0.91 5.73
N PRO A 58 16.13 0.98 6.98
CA PRO A 58 15.00 0.17 7.44
C PRO A 58 13.66 0.51 6.78
N TYR A 59 13.59 1.60 6.02
CA TYR A 59 12.40 2.01 5.26
C TYR A 59 12.45 1.60 3.80
N LYS A 60 13.54 0.97 3.35
CA LYS A 60 13.71 0.45 2.00
C LYS A 60 13.66 -1.08 2.00
N MET A 61 12.83 -1.64 1.12
CA MET A 61 12.70 -3.09 0.98
C MET A 61 13.96 -3.70 0.35
N ASP A 62 14.41 -4.82 0.89
CA ASP A 62 15.42 -5.68 0.24
C ASP A 62 14.70 -6.59 -0.75
N VAL A 63 14.84 -6.25 -2.03
CA VAL A 63 14.13 -6.93 -3.12
C VAL A 63 14.60 -8.38 -3.29
N GLU A 64 15.90 -8.63 -3.20
CA GLU A 64 16.43 -9.97 -3.47
C GLU A 64 16.09 -10.95 -2.33
N GLU A 65 16.18 -10.52 -1.09
CA GLU A 65 15.71 -11.34 0.03
C GLU A 65 14.18 -11.51 0.01
N THR A 66 13.44 -10.49 -0.43
CA THR A 66 11.97 -10.59 -0.61
C THR A 66 11.62 -11.66 -1.64
N LYS A 67 12.30 -11.72 -2.79
CA LYS A 67 12.08 -12.75 -3.81
C LYS A 67 12.30 -14.17 -3.26
N LYS A 68 13.35 -14.38 -2.46
CA LYS A 68 13.61 -15.68 -1.81
C LYS A 68 12.47 -16.10 -0.88
N LEU A 69 11.94 -15.15 -0.11
CA LEU A 69 10.81 -15.44 0.78
C LEU A 69 9.52 -15.69 -0.01
N ILE A 70 9.27 -14.97 -1.10
CA ILE A 70 8.11 -15.22 -1.97
C ILE A 70 8.20 -16.62 -2.58
N ASP A 71 9.36 -17.04 -3.06
CA ASP A 71 9.54 -18.38 -3.62
C ASP A 71 9.31 -19.47 -2.56
N ARG A 72 9.83 -19.26 -1.35
CA ARG A 72 9.69 -20.19 -0.23
C ARG A 72 8.26 -20.32 0.28
N TYR A 73 7.57 -19.22 0.50
CA TYR A 73 6.26 -19.19 1.19
C TYR A 73 5.07 -19.16 0.23
N ARG A 74 5.28 -18.83 -1.04
CA ARG A 74 4.23 -18.75 -2.07
C ARG A 74 2.98 -18.00 -1.58
N PRO A 75 3.11 -16.72 -1.14
CA PRO A 75 2.00 -15.99 -0.55
C PRO A 75 0.81 -15.86 -1.52
N GLU A 76 -0.41 -16.06 -1.03
CA GLU A 76 -1.64 -15.83 -1.80
C GLU A 76 -1.93 -14.34 -2.00
N LEU A 77 -1.45 -13.50 -1.07
CA LEU A 77 -1.61 -12.04 -1.12
C LEU A 77 -0.31 -11.33 -0.72
N ILE A 78 0.12 -10.40 -1.54
CA ILE A 78 1.22 -9.48 -1.26
C ILE A 78 0.63 -8.09 -1.09
N ILE A 79 0.86 -7.44 0.06
CA ILE A 79 0.35 -6.10 0.37
C ILE A 79 1.53 -5.15 0.51
N PHE A 80 1.72 -4.32 -0.50
CA PHE A 80 2.60 -3.16 -0.41
C PHE A 80 1.94 -2.02 0.33
N GLY A 81 2.74 -1.05 0.76
CA GLY A 81 2.27 0.16 1.41
C GLY A 81 2.68 0.27 2.87
N LYS A 82 2.90 1.49 3.29
CA LYS A 82 3.42 1.85 4.61
C LYS A 82 2.69 3.07 5.14
N SER A 83 2.73 3.25 6.46
CA SER A 83 2.43 4.53 7.11
C SER A 83 3.62 5.49 7.01
N MET A 84 4.85 4.95 7.04
CA MET A 84 6.09 5.70 6.88
C MET A 84 6.69 5.38 5.50
N VAL A 85 6.43 6.25 4.52
CA VAL A 85 6.78 6.03 3.11
C VAL A 85 7.89 7.01 2.71
N LEU A 86 9.13 6.56 2.72
CA LEU A 86 10.27 7.35 2.23
C LEU A 86 10.68 6.97 0.81
N HIS A 87 10.41 5.72 0.38
CA HIS A 87 10.82 5.19 -0.90
C HIS A 87 9.63 4.58 -1.66
N LYS A 88 9.78 4.48 -2.99
CA LYS A 88 8.87 3.67 -3.83
C LYS A 88 8.90 2.21 -3.40
N GLU A 89 7.77 1.56 -3.46
CA GLU A 89 7.69 0.11 -3.29
C GLU A 89 8.06 -0.59 -4.61
N PRO A 90 8.79 -1.71 -4.58
CA PRO A 90 9.30 -2.37 -5.80
C PRO A 90 8.24 -3.24 -6.50
N VAL A 91 7.05 -2.67 -6.75
CA VAL A 91 5.89 -3.40 -7.29
C VAL A 91 6.22 -4.09 -8.61
N ALA A 92 6.79 -3.35 -9.57
CA ALA A 92 7.10 -3.89 -10.89
C ALA A 92 8.12 -5.04 -10.85
N GLN A 93 9.12 -4.95 -9.94
CA GLN A 93 10.15 -5.98 -9.80
C GLN A 93 9.57 -7.26 -9.21
N ILE A 94 8.70 -7.14 -8.22
CA ILE A 94 8.02 -8.27 -7.58
C ILE A 94 6.97 -8.86 -8.51
N ARG A 95 6.19 -8.04 -9.24
CA ARG A 95 5.24 -8.53 -10.25
C ARG A 95 5.93 -9.39 -11.29
N ARG A 96 7.02 -8.90 -11.88
CA ARG A 96 7.80 -9.66 -12.85
C ARG A 96 8.29 -10.99 -12.28
N PHE A 97 8.83 -10.98 -11.07
CA PHE A 97 9.31 -12.20 -10.42
C PHE A 97 8.20 -13.23 -10.20
N VAL A 98 7.04 -12.83 -9.67
CA VAL A 98 5.94 -13.79 -9.42
C VAL A 98 5.35 -14.33 -10.72
N ASP A 99 5.36 -13.56 -11.81
CA ASP A 99 4.93 -14.02 -13.13
C ASP A 99 5.91 -15.02 -13.72
N GLU A 100 7.21 -14.73 -13.67
CA GLU A 100 8.28 -15.64 -14.13
C GLU A 100 8.25 -16.97 -13.37
N GLN A 101 8.03 -16.92 -12.05
CA GLN A 101 7.92 -18.10 -11.19
C GLN A 101 6.53 -18.76 -11.20
N LYS A 102 5.57 -18.22 -11.97
CA LYS A 102 4.18 -18.68 -12.04
C LYS A 102 3.54 -18.84 -10.66
N ILE A 103 3.74 -17.88 -9.79
CA ILE A 103 3.16 -17.84 -8.44
C ILE A 103 1.79 -17.17 -8.52
N PRO A 104 0.69 -17.88 -8.21
CA PRO A 104 -0.67 -17.33 -8.32
C PRO A 104 -1.00 -16.41 -7.12
N THR A 105 -0.24 -15.33 -6.96
CA THR A 105 -0.46 -14.33 -5.92
C THR A 105 -1.29 -13.16 -6.43
N THR A 106 -2.00 -12.50 -5.54
CA THR A 106 -2.61 -11.20 -5.79
C THR A 106 -1.72 -10.10 -5.21
N ILE A 107 -1.42 -9.07 -5.98
CA ILE A 107 -0.65 -7.91 -5.50
C ILE A 107 -1.60 -6.75 -5.24
N MET A 108 -1.59 -6.31 -3.99
CA MET A 108 -2.33 -5.14 -3.51
C MET A 108 -1.37 -4.06 -3.04
N TYR A 109 -1.71 -2.79 -3.31
CA TYR A 109 -0.98 -1.66 -2.75
C TYR A 109 -1.93 -0.78 -1.92
N ASP A 110 -1.66 -0.72 -0.62
CA ASP A 110 -2.33 0.24 0.27
C ASP A 110 -1.61 1.58 0.19
N MET A 111 -2.17 2.48 -0.59
CA MET A 111 -1.66 3.83 -0.82
C MET A 111 -2.30 4.88 0.12
N ALA A 112 -2.78 4.47 1.27
CA ALA A 112 -3.49 5.39 2.18
C ALA A 112 -2.73 6.69 2.44
N HIS A 113 -1.41 6.64 2.58
CA HIS A 113 -0.57 7.81 2.84
C HIS A 113 -0.12 8.55 1.59
N VAL A 114 -0.13 7.90 0.43
CA VAL A 114 0.46 8.42 -0.82
C VAL A 114 -0.53 8.42 -1.99
N LEU A 115 -1.83 8.30 -1.74
CA LEU A 115 -2.85 8.26 -2.80
C LEU A 115 -2.79 9.48 -3.73
N GLY A 116 -2.56 10.68 -3.18
CA GLY A 116 -2.42 11.91 -3.97
C GLY A 116 -1.10 12.03 -4.73
N LEU A 117 -0.19 11.08 -4.56
CA LEU A 117 1.10 11.02 -5.27
C LEU A 117 1.11 9.97 -6.39
N ILE A 118 -0.03 9.32 -6.70
CA ILE A 118 -0.12 8.41 -7.84
C ILE A 118 0.16 9.20 -9.12
N GLY A 119 1.16 8.77 -9.88
CA GLY A 119 1.57 9.40 -11.13
C GLY A 119 3.08 9.41 -11.31
N ASP A 120 3.55 10.18 -12.29
CA ASP A 120 4.93 10.15 -12.78
C ASP A 120 5.96 10.67 -11.76
N HIS A 121 5.53 11.54 -10.83
CA HIS A 121 6.41 12.11 -9.82
C HIS A 121 6.75 11.13 -8.69
N PHE A 122 5.88 10.14 -8.45
CA PHE A 122 6.15 9.12 -7.43
C PHE A 122 5.96 7.72 -8.01
N GLN A 123 4.74 7.17 -8.04
CA GLN A 123 4.52 5.77 -8.40
C GLN A 123 3.16 5.55 -9.05
N ASN A 124 3.09 4.65 -10.03
CA ASN A 124 1.85 4.24 -10.66
C ASN A 124 1.62 2.74 -10.48
N PRO A 125 0.99 2.32 -9.37
CA PRO A 125 0.91 0.92 -8.98
C PRO A 125 0.21 0.02 -9.99
N PHE A 126 -0.83 0.49 -10.69
CA PHE A 126 -1.51 -0.33 -11.70
C PHE A 126 -0.63 -0.58 -12.93
N GLN A 127 0.14 0.41 -13.37
CA GLN A 127 1.09 0.23 -14.47
C GLN A 127 2.26 -0.67 -14.06
N GLU A 128 2.59 -0.71 -12.78
CA GLU A 128 3.62 -1.56 -12.20
C GLU A 128 3.15 -2.99 -11.91
N GLY A 129 1.86 -3.28 -12.06
CA GLY A 129 1.30 -4.62 -11.95
C GLY A 129 0.60 -4.94 -10.62
N ALA A 130 0.29 -3.93 -9.81
CA ALA A 130 -0.67 -4.11 -8.72
C ALA A 130 -2.07 -4.37 -9.29
N GLU A 131 -2.78 -5.29 -8.70
CA GLU A 131 -4.13 -5.67 -9.12
C GLU A 131 -5.21 -4.90 -8.34
N ILE A 132 -4.90 -4.56 -7.08
CA ILE A 132 -5.79 -3.85 -6.16
C ILE A 132 -5.04 -2.67 -5.57
N VAL A 133 -5.67 -1.52 -5.53
CA VAL A 133 -5.17 -0.33 -4.82
C VAL A 133 -6.24 0.12 -3.83
N THR A 134 -5.82 0.37 -2.59
CA THR A 134 -6.65 1.03 -1.59
C THR A 134 -6.04 2.36 -1.18
N GLY A 135 -6.84 3.30 -0.72
CA GLY A 135 -6.32 4.59 -0.34
C GLY A 135 -7.23 5.41 0.54
N SER A 136 -6.63 6.30 1.32
CA SER A 136 -7.35 7.34 2.09
C SER A 136 -7.44 8.62 1.26
N THR A 137 -8.64 9.18 1.19
CA THR A 137 -8.90 10.36 0.34
C THR A 137 -8.69 11.69 1.04
N HIS A 138 -8.12 11.69 2.25
CA HIS A 138 -7.99 12.86 3.12
C HIS A 138 -6.56 13.07 3.64
N LYS A 139 -5.57 12.47 2.97
CA LYS A 139 -4.14 12.64 3.29
C LYS A 139 -3.48 13.40 2.14
N THR A 140 -2.55 12.79 1.41
CA THR A 140 -1.97 13.43 0.21
C THR A 140 -2.99 13.68 -0.89
N PHE A 141 -4.03 12.84 -1.02
CA PHE A 141 -5.21 13.21 -1.77
C PHE A 141 -6.08 14.12 -0.87
N PHE A 142 -6.29 15.36 -1.27
CA PHE A 142 -6.88 16.42 -0.44
C PHE A 142 -8.41 16.46 -0.47
N GLY A 143 -9.04 15.28 -0.53
CA GLY A 143 -10.50 15.13 -0.49
C GLY A 143 -11.06 14.96 0.92
N PRO A 144 -12.36 14.77 1.04
CA PRO A 144 -13.02 14.47 2.32
C PRO A 144 -12.59 13.12 2.87
N GLN A 145 -12.75 12.93 4.17
CA GLN A 145 -12.36 11.70 4.88
C GLN A 145 -13.19 10.50 4.42
N ARG A 146 -12.65 9.72 3.50
CA ARG A 146 -13.18 8.46 2.97
C ARG A 146 -12.04 7.54 2.55
N GLY A 147 -12.40 6.35 2.11
CA GLY A 147 -11.51 5.41 1.45
C GLY A 147 -11.94 5.14 0.03
N VAL A 148 -11.00 4.73 -0.79
CA VAL A 148 -11.24 4.21 -2.13
C VAL A 148 -10.64 2.82 -2.28
N ILE A 149 -11.27 2.00 -3.11
CA ILE A 149 -10.74 0.73 -3.57
C ILE A 149 -10.82 0.77 -5.09
N GLY A 150 -9.69 0.56 -5.75
CA GLY A 150 -9.60 0.41 -7.19
C GLY A 150 -9.03 -0.96 -7.54
N VAL A 151 -9.47 -1.51 -8.67
CA VAL A 151 -8.94 -2.77 -9.21
C VAL A 151 -8.58 -2.59 -10.67
N ASN A 152 -7.63 -3.40 -11.13
CA ASN A 152 -7.22 -3.46 -12.53
C ASN A 152 -7.72 -4.77 -13.18
N TYR A 153 -9.02 -5.08 -13.01
CA TYR A 153 -9.66 -6.24 -13.63
C TYR A 153 -10.67 -5.79 -14.68
N LYS A 154 -10.65 -6.45 -15.82
CA LYS A 154 -11.67 -6.33 -16.86
C LYS A 154 -12.67 -7.48 -16.76
N GLU A 155 -13.82 -7.35 -17.41
CA GLU A 155 -14.89 -8.37 -17.34
C GLU A 155 -14.45 -9.75 -17.85
N GLU A 156 -13.53 -9.80 -18.79
CA GLU A 156 -12.95 -11.01 -19.36
C GLU A 156 -11.88 -11.68 -18.46
N ASP A 157 -11.41 -11.02 -17.42
CA ASP A 157 -10.37 -11.55 -16.55
C ASP A 157 -10.92 -12.63 -15.61
N LEU A 158 -10.15 -13.70 -15.40
CA LEU A 158 -10.50 -14.77 -14.46
C LEU A 158 -10.75 -14.25 -13.03
N LYS A 159 -10.09 -13.17 -12.64
CA LYS A 159 -10.22 -12.54 -11.32
C LYS A 159 -11.33 -11.50 -11.22
N TYR A 160 -12.10 -11.24 -12.29
CA TYR A 160 -13.18 -10.25 -12.25
C TYR A 160 -14.25 -10.56 -11.20
N GLY A 161 -14.48 -11.84 -10.91
CA GLY A 161 -15.35 -12.25 -9.82
C GLY A 161 -14.92 -11.76 -8.44
N LEU A 162 -13.61 -11.49 -8.24
CA LEU A 162 -13.08 -10.89 -7.01
C LEU A 162 -13.56 -9.43 -6.88
N TRP A 163 -13.57 -8.66 -7.96
CA TRP A 163 -14.11 -7.30 -7.96
C TRP A 163 -15.57 -7.26 -7.53
N LYS A 164 -16.42 -8.10 -8.13
CA LYS A 164 -17.85 -8.20 -7.73
C LYS A 164 -18.01 -8.54 -6.25
N THR A 165 -17.13 -9.39 -5.73
CA THR A 165 -17.11 -9.74 -4.31
C THR A 165 -16.70 -8.55 -3.45
N ILE A 166 -15.64 -7.81 -3.82
CA ILE A 166 -15.19 -6.60 -3.12
C ILE A 166 -16.31 -5.55 -3.11
N GLU A 167 -16.94 -5.30 -4.26
CA GLU A 167 -18.03 -4.34 -4.40
C GLU A 167 -19.20 -4.68 -3.47
N SER A 168 -19.70 -5.92 -3.51
CA SER A 168 -20.80 -6.37 -2.67
C SER A 168 -20.46 -6.40 -1.17
N ARG A 169 -19.20 -6.63 -0.81
CA ARG A 169 -18.73 -6.56 0.59
C ARG A 169 -18.53 -5.14 1.07
N THR A 170 -18.22 -4.23 0.16
CA THR A 170 -18.16 -2.80 0.48
C THR A 170 -19.55 -2.22 0.64
N PHE A 171 -20.44 -2.39 -0.34
CA PHE A 171 -21.81 -1.94 -0.30
C PHE A 171 -22.76 -3.06 -0.77
N PRO A 172 -23.79 -3.43 0.02
CA PRO A 172 -24.13 -2.94 1.36
C PRO A 172 -23.44 -3.73 2.50
N GLY A 173 -22.34 -4.42 2.23
CA GLY A 173 -21.69 -5.32 3.20
C GLY A 173 -21.10 -4.60 4.41
N SER A 174 -20.41 -3.49 4.19
CA SER A 174 -19.69 -2.71 5.23
C SER A 174 -20.28 -1.31 5.39
N VAL A 175 -20.76 -0.71 4.32
CA VAL A 175 -21.41 0.61 4.31
C VAL A 175 -22.81 0.50 3.72
N SER A 176 -23.74 1.34 4.14
CA SER A 176 -25.15 1.20 3.79
C SER A 176 -25.78 2.44 3.16
N ASN A 177 -25.15 3.59 3.19
CA ASN A 177 -25.81 4.83 2.77
C ASN A 177 -24.89 5.77 2.00
N HIS A 178 -25.49 6.65 1.21
CA HIS A 178 -24.82 7.72 0.50
C HIS A 178 -24.72 8.99 1.34
N HIS A 179 -23.58 9.66 1.27
CA HIS A 179 -23.36 10.99 1.83
C HIS A 179 -23.09 11.94 0.68
N LEU A 180 -24.14 12.48 0.06
CA LEU A 180 -24.04 13.25 -1.18
C LEU A 180 -23.09 14.45 -1.09
N GLY A 181 -23.11 15.20 0.02
CA GLY A 181 -22.17 16.31 0.24
C GLY A 181 -20.71 15.84 0.23
N THR A 182 -20.43 14.68 0.83
CA THR A 182 -19.08 14.08 0.78
C THR A 182 -18.71 13.61 -0.62
N GLN A 183 -19.66 13.04 -1.37
CA GLN A 183 -19.43 12.62 -2.76
C GLN A 183 -19.14 13.80 -3.66
N LEU A 184 -19.88 14.91 -3.52
CA LEU A 184 -19.60 16.14 -4.25
C LEU A 184 -18.23 16.72 -3.90
N GLY A 185 -17.85 16.76 -2.61
CA GLY A 185 -16.52 17.19 -2.20
C GLY A 185 -15.42 16.29 -2.76
N MET A 186 -15.66 14.97 -2.84
CA MET A 186 -14.73 14.03 -3.48
C MET A 186 -14.60 14.29 -4.98
N LEU A 187 -15.70 14.53 -5.66
CA LEU A 187 -15.72 14.84 -7.09
C LEU A 187 -14.93 16.12 -7.37
N MET A 188 -15.15 17.18 -6.60
CA MET A 188 -14.38 18.43 -6.71
C MET A 188 -12.89 18.18 -6.51
N ALA A 189 -12.50 17.49 -5.43
CA ALA A 189 -11.10 17.15 -5.16
C ALA A 189 -10.47 16.30 -6.28
N ALA A 190 -11.23 15.40 -6.89
CA ALA A 190 -10.77 14.59 -8.02
C ALA A 190 -10.53 15.45 -9.28
N TYR A 191 -11.42 16.41 -9.57
CA TYR A 191 -11.21 17.35 -10.67
C TYR A 191 -10.00 18.25 -10.43
N GLU A 192 -9.85 18.80 -9.23
CA GLU A 192 -8.70 19.62 -8.87
C GLU A 192 -7.40 18.82 -8.94
N MET A 193 -7.39 17.58 -8.39
CA MET A 193 -6.25 16.68 -8.49
C MET A 193 -5.90 16.41 -9.96
N ASN A 194 -6.88 16.13 -10.81
CA ASN A 194 -6.64 15.89 -12.22
C ASN A 194 -6.07 17.13 -12.94
N GLN A 195 -6.52 18.31 -12.57
CA GLN A 195 -6.08 19.59 -13.16
C GLN A 195 -4.68 20.00 -12.70
N PHE A 196 -4.37 19.82 -11.41
CA PHE A 196 -3.18 20.38 -10.77
C PHE A 196 -2.16 19.34 -10.35
N ARG A 197 -2.39 18.04 -10.64
CA ARG A 197 -1.60 16.92 -10.17
C ARG A 197 -0.09 17.13 -10.28
N ASP A 198 0.39 17.51 -11.45
CA ASP A 198 1.83 17.59 -11.71
C ASP A 198 2.48 18.71 -10.90
N ALA A 199 1.87 19.88 -10.85
CA ALA A 199 2.35 21.00 -10.04
C ALA A 199 2.30 20.67 -8.55
N TYR A 200 1.20 20.07 -8.09
CA TYR A 200 0.98 19.68 -6.69
C TYR A 200 1.99 18.61 -6.23
N GLN A 201 2.12 17.51 -6.97
CA GLN A 201 3.03 16.40 -6.61
C GLN A 201 4.48 16.86 -6.63
N SER A 202 4.90 17.59 -7.67
CA SER A 202 6.24 18.15 -7.76
C SER A 202 6.55 19.08 -6.59
N ALA A 203 5.61 19.98 -6.25
CA ALA A 203 5.79 20.92 -5.13
C ALA A 203 5.90 20.21 -3.78
N ILE A 204 5.03 19.21 -3.51
CA ILE A 204 5.06 18.45 -2.26
C ILE A 204 6.40 17.74 -2.08
N ILE A 205 6.85 17.00 -3.08
CA ILE A 205 8.09 16.23 -2.99
C ILE A 205 9.29 17.17 -2.85
N ARG A 206 9.35 18.25 -3.64
CA ARG A 206 10.40 19.26 -3.54
C ARG A 206 10.45 19.91 -2.16
N ASN A 207 9.29 20.27 -1.60
CA ASN A 207 9.20 20.86 -0.26
C ASN A 207 9.68 19.90 0.82
N ALA A 208 9.28 18.62 0.77
CA ALA A 208 9.74 17.59 1.70
C ALA A 208 11.28 17.43 1.64
N LYS A 209 11.84 17.33 0.44
CA LYS A 209 13.29 17.27 0.25
C LYS A 209 14.02 18.49 0.79
N SER A 210 13.52 19.68 0.50
CA SER A 210 14.09 20.93 1.01
C SER A 210 14.02 20.99 2.54
N PHE A 211 12.89 20.59 3.12
CA PHE A 211 12.71 20.53 4.57
C PHE A 211 13.67 19.53 5.22
N ALA A 212 13.82 18.33 4.64
CA ALA A 212 14.77 17.32 5.12
C ALA A 212 16.22 17.85 5.15
N ARG A 213 16.67 18.48 4.06
CA ARG A 213 18.00 19.10 3.99
C ARG A 213 18.18 20.19 5.04
N SER A 214 17.17 21.06 5.22
CA SER A 214 17.23 22.12 6.24
C SER A 214 17.34 21.54 7.64
N LEU A 215 16.52 20.56 8.00
CA LEU A 215 16.60 19.90 9.30
C LEU A 215 17.99 19.29 9.53
N ARG A 216 18.54 18.63 8.50
CA ARG A 216 19.90 18.07 8.58
C ARG A 216 20.96 19.13 8.77
N SER A 217 20.85 20.28 8.11
CA SER A 217 21.80 21.39 8.27
C SER A 217 21.79 22.02 9.67
N TYR A 218 20.67 21.88 10.40
CA TYR A 218 20.55 22.27 11.81
C TYR A 218 20.97 21.15 12.79
N GLY A 219 21.57 20.06 12.29
CA GLY A 219 22.12 18.99 13.14
C GLY A 219 21.12 17.92 13.57
N LEU A 220 19.88 17.93 13.04
CA LEU A 220 18.90 16.89 13.33
C LEU A 220 19.24 15.61 12.56
N ASP A 221 18.96 14.43 13.17
CA ASP A 221 19.18 13.15 12.55
C ASP A 221 17.99 12.79 11.64
N VAL A 222 18.08 13.23 10.36
CA VAL A 222 17.07 12.95 9.35
C VAL A 222 17.30 11.56 8.78
N VAL A 223 16.27 10.71 8.87
CA VAL A 223 16.28 9.33 8.40
C VAL A 223 15.97 9.29 6.91
N GLY A 224 16.64 8.41 6.19
CA GLY A 224 16.44 8.21 4.74
C GLY A 224 17.76 8.20 3.99
N ASP A 225 17.70 8.13 2.67
CA ASP A 225 18.87 8.10 1.80
C ASP A 225 19.27 9.54 1.40
N PRO A 226 20.45 10.03 1.83
CA PRO A 226 20.94 11.36 1.44
C PRO A 226 21.06 11.55 -0.08
N ALA A 227 21.32 10.48 -0.85
CA ALA A 227 21.47 10.55 -2.30
C ALA A 227 20.20 10.99 -3.03
N ILE A 228 19.04 10.84 -2.38
CA ILE A 228 17.74 11.28 -2.91
C ILE A 228 17.12 12.41 -2.09
N ASP A 229 17.91 13.11 -1.29
CA ASP A 229 17.43 14.12 -0.33
C ASP A 229 16.44 13.55 0.70
N TYR A 230 16.73 12.33 1.19
CA TYR A 230 16.07 11.60 2.27
C TYR A 230 14.70 11.01 1.94
N THR A 231 13.97 11.50 0.94
CA THR A 231 12.62 11.04 0.64
C THR A 231 12.24 11.16 -0.83
N GLU A 232 11.39 10.27 -1.31
CA GLU A 232 10.72 10.36 -2.61
C GLU A 232 9.24 10.80 -2.46
N THR A 233 8.80 11.11 -1.22
CA THR A 233 7.40 11.44 -0.92
C THR A 233 7.27 12.79 -0.21
N HIS A 234 6.13 12.99 0.45
CA HIS A 234 5.84 14.16 1.30
C HIS A 234 6.38 14.03 2.73
N GLN A 235 6.86 12.84 3.12
CA GLN A 235 7.24 12.56 4.51
C GLN A 235 8.72 12.84 4.75
N VAL A 236 9.00 13.36 5.93
CA VAL A 236 10.35 13.52 6.49
C VAL A 236 10.33 12.89 7.88
N ILE A 237 11.27 12.00 8.14
CA ILE A 237 11.40 11.29 9.42
C ILE A 237 12.66 11.76 10.10
N VAL A 238 12.56 12.09 11.39
CA VAL A 238 13.67 12.49 12.25
C VAL A 238 13.78 11.50 13.39
N SER A 239 14.98 11.01 13.66
CA SER A 239 15.27 10.19 14.85
C SER A 239 15.34 11.09 16.08
N VAL A 240 14.71 10.67 17.17
CA VAL A 240 14.71 11.36 18.48
C VAL A 240 15.17 10.43 19.56
#